data_0f5fe117edce20bae698a8bfdd7d8dc7
#
_entry.id   0f5fe117edce20bae698a8bfdd7d8dc7
#
_cell.length_a   1.000
_cell.length_b   1.000
_cell.length_c   1.000
_cell.angle_alpha   90.00
_cell.angle_beta   90.00
_cell.angle_gamma   90.00
#
_symmetry.space_group_name_H-M   'P 1'
#
loop_
_entity.id
_entity.type
_entity.pdbx_description
1 polymer ?
#
loop_
_entity_poly.entity_id
_entity_poly.type
_entity_poly.pdbx_seq_one_letter_code
_entity_poly.pdbx_strand_id
1 'polypeptide(L)'
;MIISCEPVKPRAQGADNELVVVSSLEDRAAIKNILTTIFSDTLFTPQPEAYYKTIWVKPEKFNEVNDHVNVIVAAVGSHPRNMGVKLIKQVLSSSQYKTSMEGDNQLIFAKDVFARDQNYLIINGPSQNIILESAKDKGPWLNKQFEALFFKRQSIHLFEGSSRQKELEDKLLKNYGWTFKIPWGYTIIKEDNKEQFFWMGRDIPYRWLAVKWEEGLAFSDSTSVSKYVKKISSDNFKTVQYSDYMFKIEPHRFKDWGAWKI
;
A
#
# COMPACT_ATOMS: atom_id res chain seq x y z
N MET A 1 6.25 -44.22 -1.87
CA MET A 1 6.55 -42.75 -2.03
C MET A 1 5.57 -42.03 -1.13
N ILE A 2 6.01 -41.53 0.03
CA ILE A 2 5.16 -40.78 0.95
C ILE A 2 5.24 -39.33 0.44
N ILE A 3 4.17 -38.85 -0.20
CA ILE A 3 4.04 -37.43 -0.53
C ILE A 3 3.71 -36.74 0.79
N SER A 4 4.73 -36.14 1.43
CA SER A 4 4.53 -35.23 2.55
C SER A 4 3.86 -33.97 2.00
N CYS A 5 2.55 -33.88 2.14
CA CYS A 5 1.87 -32.59 1.99
C CYS A 5 2.34 -31.69 3.13
N GLU A 6 3.20 -30.71 2.85
CA GLU A 6 3.42 -29.63 3.80
C GLU A 6 2.07 -28.96 4.09
N PRO A 7 1.73 -28.73 5.37
CA PRO A 7 0.47 -28.08 5.71
C PRO A 7 0.43 -26.69 5.06
N VAL A 8 -0.63 -26.45 4.28
CA VAL A 8 -0.83 -25.16 3.60
C VAL A 8 -0.95 -24.08 4.66
N LYS A 9 -0.05 -23.11 4.68
CA LYS A 9 -0.10 -21.98 5.60
C LYS A 9 -1.45 -21.26 5.50
N PRO A 10 -2.03 -20.78 6.62
CA PRO A 10 -3.26 -20.00 6.60
C PRO A 10 -3.06 -18.72 5.80
N ARG A 11 -4.14 -18.05 5.41
CA ARG A 11 -4.06 -16.72 4.82
C ARG A 11 -3.76 -15.68 5.90
N ALA A 12 -2.91 -14.71 5.59
CA ALA A 12 -2.58 -13.65 6.54
C ALA A 12 -3.81 -12.82 6.95
N GLN A 13 -3.87 -12.48 8.24
CA GLN A 13 -4.97 -11.75 8.89
C GLN A 13 -4.68 -10.25 9.00
N GLY A 14 -5.69 -9.49 9.45
CA GLY A 14 -5.58 -8.05 9.68
C GLY A 14 -5.81 -7.19 8.45
N ALA A 15 -5.81 -5.87 8.65
CA ALA A 15 -6.03 -4.91 7.57
C ALA A 15 -4.77 -4.72 6.72
N ASP A 16 -4.96 -4.53 5.41
CA ASP A 16 -3.86 -4.47 4.45
C ASP A 16 -2.94 -3.27 4.65
N ASN A 17 -3.45 -2.19 5.25
CA ASN A 17 -2.71 -0.96 5.56
C ASN A 17 -2.22 -0.89 7.02
N GLU A 18 -2.29 -1.97 7.79
CA GLU A 18 -1.72 -2.01 9.15
C GLU A 18 -0.31 -2.58 9.14
N LEU A 19 0.59 -1.92 9.87
CA LEU A 19 1.92 -2.42 10.22
C LEU A 19 1.88 -2.88 11.68
N VAL A 20 1.90 -4.17 11.93
CA VAL A 20 1.99 -4.73 13.28
C VAL A 20 3.45 -4.76 13.69
N VAL A 21 3.83 -3.85 14.60
CA VAL A 21 5.21 -3.65 15.04
C VAL A 21 5.41 -4.23 16.42
N VAL A 22 6.15 -5.33 16.48
CA VAL A 22 6.48 -6.04 17.73
C VAL A 22 7.83 -5.54 18.25
N SER A 23 7.81 -4.79 19.35
CA SER A 23 9.02 -4.22 19.96
C SER A 23 8.85 -3.93 21.44
N SER A 24 9.97 -3.85 22.16
CA SER A 24 10.02 -3.33 23.52
C SER A 24 9.63 -1.85 23.58
N LEU A 25 9.09 -1.41 24.69
CA LEU A 25 8.62 -0.03 24.88
C LEU A 25 9.77 0.98 24.73
N GLU A 26 10.93 0.63 25.26
CA GLU A 26 12.14 1.46 25.21
C GLU A 26 12.65 1.74 23.80
N ASP A 27 12.41 0.83 22.85
CA ASP A 27 12.86 0.97 21.46
C ASP A 27 11.88 1.73 20.56
N ARG A 28 10.63 1.94 21.00
CA ARG A 28 9.56 2.47 20.14
C ARG A 28 9.88 3.81 19.49
N ALA A 29 10.51 4.72 20.23
CA ALA A 29 10.85 6.04 19.68
C ALA A 29 11.88 5.91 18.54
N ALA A 30 12.90 5.10 18.71
CA ALA A 30 13.92 4.83 17.69
C ALA A 30 13.30 4.12 16.46
N ILE A 31 12.51 3.07 16.73
CA ILE A 31 11.85 2.30 15.67
C ILE A 31 10.85 3.16 14.90
N LYS A 32 10.09 4.04 15.57
CA LYS A 32 9.18 4.97 14.89
C LYS A 32 9.92 5.84 13.86
N ASN A 33 11.09 6.38 14.21
CA ASN A 33 11.90 7.18 13.29
C ASN A 33 12.37 6.35 12.09
N ILE A 34 12.78 5.10 12.32
CA ILE A 34 13.18 4.18 11.26
C ILE A 34 12.00 3.88 10.32
N LEU A 35 10.84 3.55 10.89
CA LEU A 35 9.63 3.27 10.10
C LEU A 35 9.17 4.48 9.28
N THR A 36 9.25 5.68 9.84
CA THR A 36 8.94 6.92 9.10
C THR A 36 9.90 7.13 7.92
N THR A 37 11.15 6.69 8.02
CA THR A 37 12.10 6.75 6.90
C THR A 37 11.73 5.76 5.78
N ILE A 38 11.17 4.59 6.12
CA ILE A 38 10.79 3.55 5.16
C ILE A 38 9.39 3.82 4.59
N PHE A 39 8.43 4.22 5.43
CA PHE A 39 6.99 4.33 5.14
C PHE A 39 6.49 5.76 5.34
N SER A 40 7.05 6.71 4.60
CA SER A 40 6.70 8.14 4.70
C SER A 40 5.53 8.55 3.81
N ASP A 41 4.97 7.64 3.02
CA ASP A 41 3.95 7.97 2.04
C ASP A 41 2.64 8.42 2.69
N THR A 42 2.08 9.47 2.11
CA THR A 42 0.83 10.07 2.52
C THR A 42 -0.20 9.89 1.42
N LEU A 43 -1.37 9.38 1.77
CA LEU A 43 -2.53 9.42 0.89
C LEU A 43 -3.13 10.82 0.94
N PHE A 44 -3.20 11.47 -0.21
CA PHE A 44 -3.91 12.73 -0.37
C PHE A 44 -5.39 12.44 -0.63
N THR A 45 -6.10 12.12 0.46
CA THR A 45 -7.56 12.20 0.54
C THR A 45 -7.96 13.65 0.87
N PRO A 46 -9.24 14.00 1.04
CA PRO A 46 -9.59 15.34 1.50
C PRO A 46 -8.80 15.83 2.71
N GLN A 47 -8.32 14.90 3.55
CA GLN A 47 -7.31 15.19 4.57
C GLN A 47 -6.12 14.26 4.35
N PRO A 48 -4.87 14.77 4.41
CA PRO A 48 -3.69 13.92 4.28
C PRO A 48 -3.67 12.85 5.37
N GLU A 49 -3.63 11.59 4.97
CA GLU A 49 -3.59 10.45 5.89
C GLU A 49 -2.34 9.62 5.63
N ALA A 50 -1.76 9.08 6.69
CA ALA A 50 -0.66 8.13 6.54
C ALA A 50 -1.15 6.88 5.79
N TYR A 51 -0.37 6.43 4.81
CA TYR A 51 -0.70 5.23 4.03
C TYR A 51 -0.81 3.99 4.92
N TYR A 52 0.10 3.88 5.91
CA TYR A 52 0.13 2.79 6.86
C TYR A 52 -0.19 3.26 8.28
N LYS A 53 -1.01 2.47 8.99
CA LYS A 53 -1.31 2.62 10.41
C LYS A 53 -0.43 1.66 11.22
N THR A 54 0.36 2.19 12.14
CA THR A 54 1.21 1.38 13.01
C THR A 54 0.45 0.88 14.24
N ILE A 55 0.47 -0.43 14.45
CA ILE A 55 -0.08 -1.12 15.62
C ILE A 55 1.09 -1.66 16.45
N TRP A 56 1.27 -1.11 17.66
CA TRP A 56 2.37 -1.50 18.54
C TRP A 56 1.98 -2.68 19.42
N VAL A 57 2.78 -3.74 19.37
CA VAL A 57 2.60 -4.98 20.14
C VAL A 57 3.85 -5.24 20.99
N LYS A 58 3.64 -5.76 22.22
CA LYS A 58 4.76 -6.18 23.08
C LYS A 58 5.36 -7.50 22.56
N PRO A 59 6.67 -7.74 22.74
CA PRO A 59 7.33 -8.98 22.29
C PRO A 59 6.68 -10.26 22.82
N GLU A 60 6.13 -10.25 24.04
CA GLU A 60 5.47 -11.38 24.67
C GLU A 60 4.18 -11.83 23.94
N LYS A 61 3.60 -10.92 23.15
CA LYS A 61 2.40 -11.17 22.36
C LYS A 61 2.68 -11.49 20.89
N PHE A 62 3.93 -11.76 20.52
CA PHE A 62 4.32 -12.04 19.15
C PHE A 62 3.48 -13.16 18.51
N ASN A 63 3.25 -14.25 19.24
CA ASN A 63 2.49 -15.40 18.73
C ASN A 63 1.01 -15.10 18.48
N GLU A 64 0.44 -14.03 19.07
CA GLU A 64 -0.94 -13.60 18.82
C GLU A 64 -1.09 -12.85 17.50
N VAL A 65 0.02 -12.38 16.91
CA VAL A 65 0.02 -11.47 15.75
C VAL A 65 0.96 -11.88 14.61
N ASN A 66 1.69 -12.98 14.76
CA ASN A 66 2.72 -13.39 13.81
C ASN A 66 2.17 -13.78 12.42
N ASP A 67 0.87 -14.03 12.29
CA ASP A 67 0.17 -14.35 11.05
C ASP A 67 -0.53 -13.14 10.39
N HIS A 68 -0.30 -11.91 10.88
CA HIS A 68 -0.84 -10.70 10.26
C HIS A 68 -0.16 -10.40 8.91
N VAL A 69 -0.85 -9.59 8.08
CA VAL A 69 -0.40 -9.23 6.72
C VAL A 69 0.98 -8.59 6.71
N ASN A 70 1.20 -7.60 7.58
CA ASN A 70 2.48 -6.90 7.66
C ASN A 70 2.98 -6.97 9.11
N VAL A 71 3.94 -7.83 9.35
CA VAL A 71 4.56 -8.01 10.66
C VAL A 71 5.99 -7.49 10.64
N ILE A 72 6.31 -6.63 11.60
CA ILE A 72 7.64 -6.06 11.79
C ILE A 72 8.11 -6.41 13.20
N VAL A 73 9.17 -7.18 13.32
CA VAL A 73 9.83 -7.49 14.60
C VAL A 73 11.06 -6.60 14.72
N ALA A 74 11.13 -5.77 15.76
CA ALA A 74 12.14 -4.74 15.82
C ALA A 74 12.78 -4.59 17.21
N ALA A 75 14.13 -4.45 17.23
CA ALA A 75 14.90 -4.13 18.41
C ALA A 75 16.15 -3.31 18.06
N VAL A 76 16.60 -2.47 19.00
CA VAL A 76 17.81 -1.66 18.85
C VAL A 76 18.81 -2.02 19.96
N GLY A 77 20.07 -2.27 19.57
CA GLY A 77 21.13 -2.65 20.50
C GLY A 77 21.08 -4.12 20.90
N SER A 78 21.79 -4.44 21.98
CA SER A 78 22.00 -5.82 22.44
C SER A 78 21.69 -6.06 23.92
N HIS A 79 20.99 -5.12 24.56
CA HIS A 79 20.75 -5.17 26.00
C HIS A 79 20.01 -6.47 26.40
N PRO A 80 20.56 -7.30 27.31
CA PRO A 80 20.04 -8.65 27.57
C PRO A 80 18.66 -8.67 28.27
N ARG A 81 18.24 -7.55 28.90
CA ARG A 81 16.90 -7.43 29.51
C ARG A 81 15.84 -6.97 28.55
N ASN A 82 16.23 -6.47 27.36
CA ASN A 82 15.28 -6.03 26.35
C ASN A 82 14.57 -7.24 25.73
N MET A 83 13.24 -7.29 25.85
CA MET A 83 12.43 -8.41 25.37
C MET A 83 12.38 -8.45 23.84
N GLY A 84 12.47 -7.30 23.15
CA GLY A 84 12.60 -7.24 21.69
C GLY A 84 13.89 -7.91 21.21
N VAL A 85 15.03 -7.64 21.89
CA VAL A 85 16.33 -8.30 21.59
C VAL A 85 16.23 -9.82 21.82
N LYS A 86 15.55 -10.27 22.88
CA LYS A 86 15.35 -11.70 23.13
C LYS A 86 14.52 -12.34 22.01
N LEU A 87 13.45 -11.70 21.57
CA LEU A 87 12.61 -12.17 20.46
C LEU A 87 13.42 -12.23 19.15
N ILE A 88 14.21 -11.19 18.84
CA ILE A 88 15.08 -11.18 17.65
C ILE A 88 16.02 -12.40 17.64
N LYS A 89 16.63 -12.71 18.79
CA LYS A 89 17.51 -13.89 18.94
C LYS A 89 16.78 -15.24 18.79
N GLN A 90 15.47 -15.27 18.97
CA GLN A 90 14.67 -16.48 18.75
C GLN A 90 14.27 -16.65 17.27
N VAL A 91 14.03 -15.55 16.58
CA VAL A 91 13.55 -15.58 15.17
C VAL A 91 14.69 -15.53 14.15
N LEU A 92 15.87 -15.06 14.52
CA LEU A 92 17.08 -15.09 13.68
C LEU A 92 18.00 -16.24 14.05
N SER A 93 18.70 -16.80 13.05
CA SER A 93 19.86 -17.65 13.32
C SER A 93 20.98 -16.84 13.97
N SER A 94 21.90 -17.53 14.66
CA SER A 94 23.05 -16.87 15.30
C SER A 94 23.91 -16.09 14.29
N SER A 95 24.06 -16.60 13.06
CA SER A 95 24.78 -15.90 12.00
C SER A 95 24.06 -14.65 11.53
N GLN A 96 22.75 -14.72 11.29
CA GLN A 96 21.93 -13.57 10.89
C GLN A 96 21.93 -12.48 11.98
N TYR A 97 21.79 -12.87 13.25
CA TYR A 97 21.86 -11.93 14.36
C TYR A 97 23.23 -11.24 14.41
N LYS A 98 24.33 -12.01 14.28
CA LYS A 98 25.68 -11.46 14.25
C LYS A 98 25.85 -10.45 13.11
N THR A 99 25.50 -10.82 11.89
CA THR A 99 25.59 -9.95 10.72
C THR A 99 24.80 -8.65 10.90
N SER A 100 23.58 -8.71 11.45
CA SER A 100 22.78 -7.51 11.69
C SER A 100 23.41 -6.59 12.76
N MET A 101 24.12 -7.13 13.74
CA MET A 101 24.79 -6.36 14.78
C MET A 101 26.16 -5.79 14.33
N GLU A 102 26.81 -6.40 13.34
CA GLU A 102 28.07 -5.93 12.75
C GLU A 102 27.84 -4.79 11.71
N GLY A 103 26.62 -4.49 11.33
CA GLY A 103 26.31 -3.36 10.47
C GLY A 103 26.00 -3.71 9.01
N ASP A 104 25.98 -4.99 8.63
CA ASP A 104 25.82 -5.38 7.22
C ASP A 104 24.38 -5.63 6.77
N ASN A 105 23.49 -6.05 7.66
CA ASN A 105 22.11 -6.39 7.29
C ASN A 105 21.12 -6.14 8.43
N GLN A 106 20.76 -4.88 8.65
CA GLN A 106 19.84 -4.46 9.71
C GLN A 106 18.37 -4.66 9.36
N LEU A 107 18.04 -4.78 8.05
CA LEU A 107 16.68 -4.90 7.54
C LEU A 107 16.57 -6.22 6.78
N ILE A 108 15.98 -7.24 7.44
CA ILE A 108 15.81 -8.59 6.88
C ILE A 108 14.33 -8.76 6.51
N PHE A 109 14.07 -8.85 5.21
CA PHE A 109 12.73 -9.00 4.67
C PHE A 109 12.48 -10.41 4.15
N ALA A 110 11.30 -10.95 4.46
CA ALA A 110 10.84 -12.23 3.95
C ALA A 110 9.32 -12.18 3.63
N LYS A 111 8.85 -13.07 2.78
CA LYS A 111 7.43 -13.25 2.46
C LYS A 111 6.94 -14.57 2.99
N ASP A 112 5.66 -14.60 3.35
CA ASP A 112 4.94 -15.83 3.67
C ASP A 112 5.61 -16.68 4.77
N VAL A 113 6.11 -16.03 5.83
CA VAL A 113 6.83 -16.72 6.92
C VAL A 113 5.85 -17.56 7.74
N PHE A 114 4.80 -16.98 8.28
CA PHE A 114 3.80 -17.64 9.13
C PHE A 114 2.47 -17.87 8.40
N ALA A 115 2.14 -16.99 7.44
CA ALA A 115 0.90 -17.03 6.68
C ALA A 115 1.16 -16.71 5.20
N ARG A 116 0.25 -17.10 4.31
CA ARG A 116 0.30 -16.74 2.89
C ARG A 116 -0.13 -15.28 2.71
N ASP A 117 0.44 -14.59 1.71
CA ASP A 117 0.21 -13.17 1.46
C ASP A 117 0.60 -12.31 2.67
N GLN A 118 1.80 -12.57 3.21
CA GLN A 118 2.40 -11.89 4.34
C GLN A 118 3.71 -11.22 3.97
N ASN A 119 3.91 -9.99 4.42
CA ASN A 119 5.22 -9.33 4.53
C ASN A 119 5.75 -9.48 5.96
N TYR A 120 6.97 -9.92 6.09
CA TYR A 120 7.66 -10.08 7.37
C TYR A 120 9.00 -9.34 7.33
N LEU A 121 9.16 -8.35 8.20
CA LEU A 121 10.39 -7.53 8.28
C LEU A 121 10.98 -7.64 9.67
N ILE A 122 12.28 -7.94 9.74
CA ILE A 122 13.04 -7.83 10.97
C ILE A 122 13.94 -6.60 10.88
N ILE A 123 13.87 -5.76 11.92
CA ILE A 123 14.71 -4.57 12.09
C ILE A 123 15.58 -4.80 13.31
N ASN A 124 16.90 -4.97 13.11
CA ASN A 124 17.84 -5.19 14.20
C ASN A 124 19.20 -4.58 13.87
N GLY A 125 19.84 -3.99 14.85
CA GLY A 125 21.19 -3.42 14.68
C GLY A 125 21.73 -2.85 15.97
N PRO A 126 23.03 -2.50 16.01
CA PRO A 126 23.71 -2.07 17.23
C PRO A 126 23.24 -0.70 17.73
N SER A 127 22.74 0.15 16.85
CA SER A 127 22.24 1.48 17.20
C SER A 127 21.21 1.99 16.19
N GLN A 128 20.39 2.94 16.61
CA GLN A 128 19.40 3.58 15.73
C GLN A 128 20.05 4.20 14.47
N ASN A 129 21.21 4.84 14.61
CA ASN A 129 21.85 5.54 13.49
C ASN A 129 22.26 4.57 12.37
N ILE A 130 22.84 3.42 12.73
CA ILE A 130 23.22 2.39 11.75
C ILE A 130 22.01 1.82 11.04
N ILE A 131 20.92 1.56 11.78
CA ILE A 131 19.67 1.09 11.19
C ILE A 131 19.05 2.16 10.26
N LEU A 132 19.12 3.45 10.64
CA LEU A 132 18.62 4.55 9.80
C LEU A 132 19.39 4.68 8.49
N GLU A 133 20.70 4.48 8.48
CA GLU A 133 21.47 4.47 7.22
C GLU A 133 20.99 3.34 6.29
N SER A 134 20.82 2.13 6.82
CA SER A 134 20.23 1.02 6.06
C SER A 134 18.80 1.31 5.61
N ALA A 135 18.00 2.02 6.42
CA ALA A 135 16.64 2.40 6.08
C ALA A 135 16.58 3.45 4.95
N LYS A 136 17.54 4.38 4.90
CA LYS A 136 17.63 5.34 3.77
C LYS A 136 17.97 4.63 2.46
N ASP A 137 18.86 3.64 2.50
CA ASP A 137 19.28 2.88 1.32
C ASP A 137 18.19 1.91 0.85
N LYS A 138 17.71 1.01 1.72
CA LYS A 138 16.80 -0.07 1.39
C LYS A 138 15.32 0.30 1.52
N GLY A 139 14.99 1.43 2.17
CA GLY A 139 13.62 1.86 2.45
C GLY A 139 12.73 1.96 1.22
N PRO A 140 13.16 2.62 0.12
CA PRO A 140 12.35 2.70 -1.10
C PRO A 140 12.00 1.34 -1.70
N TRP A 141 12.93 0.39 -1.65
CA TRP A 141 12.67 -0.98 -2.11
C TRP A 141 11.70 -1.71 -1.18
N LEU A 142 11.90 -1.60 0.14
CA LEU A 142 11.00 -2.19 1.14
C LEU A 142 9.58 -1.65 0.99
N ASN A 143 9.41 -0.33 0.90
CA ASN A 143 8.10 0.28 0.71
C ASN A 143 7.37 -0.31 -0.51
N LYS A 144 8.06 -0.45 -1.65
CA LYS A 144 7.51 -1.11 -2.84
C LYS A 144 7.08 -2.56 -2.61
N GLN A 145 7.79 -3.34 -1.76
CA GLN A 145 7.37 -4.70 -1.43
C GLN A 145 6.05 -4.71 -0.65
N PHE A 146 5.90 -3.79 0.31
CA PHE A 146 4.68 -3.65 1.10
C PHE A 146 3.51 -3.15 0.24
N GLU A 147 3.72 -2.14 -0.59
CA GLU A 147 2.73 -1.65 -1.56
C GLU A 147 2.28 -2.73 -2.54
N ALA A 148 3.21 -3.51 -3.08
CA ALA A 148 2.89 -4.58 -4.02
C ALA A 148 1.95 -5.63 -3.39
N LEU A 149 2.16 -6.00 -2.13
CA LEU A 149 1.26 -6.89 -1.43
C LEU A 149 -0.09 -6.23 -1.15
N PHE A 150 -0.10 -4.97 -0.71
CA PHE A 150 -1.32 -4.20 -0.50
C PHE A 150 -2.18 -4.19 -1.78
N PHE A 151 -1.62 -3.78 -2.91
CA PHE A 151 -2.34 -3.73 -4.18
C PHE A 151 -2.80 -5.12 -4.65
N LYS A 152 -1.98 -6.15 -4.47
CA LYS A 152 -2.37 -7.54 -4.77
C LYS A 152 -3.63 -7.93 -3.98
N ARG A 153 -3.63 -7.71 -2.66
CA ARG A 153 -4.75 -8.08 -1.79
C ARG A 153 -5.99 -7.25 -2.07
N GLN A 154 -5.84 -5.94 -2.27
CA GLN A 154 -6.93 -5.05 -2.67
C GLN A 154 -7.52 -5.45 -4.03
N SER A 155 -6.69 -5.82 -5.00
CA SER A 155 -7.15 -6.28 -6.31
C SER A 155 -7.99 -7.56 -6.21
N ILE A 156 -7.54 -8.52 -5.39
CA ILE A 156 -8.30 -9.75 -5.12
C ILE A 156 -9.65 -9.39 -4.48
N HIS A 157 -9.64 -8.57 -3.43
CA HIS A 157 -10.85 -8.19 -2.71
C HIS A 157 -11.86 -7.45 -3.58
N LEU A 158 -11.38 -6.53 -4.43
CA LEU A 158 -12.24 -5.67 -5.26
C LEU A 158 -12.72 -6.34 -6.55
N PHE A 159 -11.96 -7.27 -7.12
CA PHE A 159 -12.17 -7.69 -8.50
C PHE A 159 -12.29 -9.20 -8.71
N GLU A 160 -12.16 -10.04 -7.68
CA GLU A 160 -12.33 -11.48 -7.83
C GLU A 160 -13.76 -11.93 -7.48
N GLY A 161 -14.24 -12.96 -8.19
CA GLY A 161 -15.56 -13.55 -8.00
C GLY A 161 -16.70 -12.58 -8.35
N SER A 162 -17.72 -12.56 -7.50
CA SER A 162 -18.92 -11.69 -7.66
C SER A 162 -18.67 -10.22 -7.35
N SER A 163 -17.45 -9.86 -6.93
CA SER A 163 -17.08 -8.49 -6.59
C SER A 163 -16.82 -7.60 -7.82
N ARG A 164 -16.99 -8.13 -9.04
CA ARG A 164 -16.70 -7.44 -10.29
C ARG A 164 -17.95 -7.36 -11.19
N GLN A 165 -18.18 -6.20 -11.79
CA GLN A 165 -19.32 -5.96 -12.68
C GLN A 165 -18.95 -6.16 -14.15
N LYS A 166 -18.78 -7.41 -14.57
CA LYS A 166 -18.35 -7.79 -15.92
C LYS A 166 -19.28 -7.29 -17.02
N GLU A 167 -20.59 -7.34 -16.82
CA GLU A 167 -21.56 -6.88 -17.81
C GLU A 167 -21.40 -5.39 -18.12
N LEU A 168 -21.13 -4.57 -17.12
CA LEU A 168 -20.88 -3.14 -17.30
C LEU A 168 -19.53 -2.90 -18.00
N GLU A 169 -18.51 -3.65 -17.67
CA GLU A 169 -17.20 -3.60 -18.33
C GLU A 169 -17.30 -3.95 -19.82
N ASP A 170 -18.04 -5.03 -20.14
CA ASP A 170 -18.26 -5.47 -21.53
C ASP A 170 -19.08 -4.44 -22.31
N LYS A 171 -20.09 -3.83 -21.68
CA LYS A 171 -20.85 -2.72 -22.26
C LYS A 171 -19.94 -1.53 -22.63
N LEU A 172 -19.04 -1.12 -21.72
CA LEU A 172 -18.12 -0.01 -21.97
C LEU A 172 -17.17 -0.33 -23.12
N LEU A 173 -16.58 -1.54 -23.11
CA LEU A 173 -15.70 -1.98 -24.19
C LEU A 173 -16.39 -1.98 -25.55
N LYS A 174 -17.61 -2.51 -25.61
CA LYS A 174 -18.39 -2.59 -26.84
C LYS A 174 -18.79 -1.21 -27.37
N ASN A 175 -19.22 -0.29 -26.49
CA ASN A 175 -19.77 1.00 -26.88
C ASN A 175 -18.69 2.05 -27.16
N TYR A 176 -17.56 1.99 -26.45
CA TYR A 176 -16.56 3.07 -26.42
C TYR A 176 -15.14 2.62 -26.77
N GLY A 177 -14.89 1.32 -26.93
CA GLY A 177 -13.56 0.80 -27.21
C GLY A 177 -12.60 0.80 -26.03
N TRP A 178 -13.04 1.21 -24.84
CA TRP A 178 -12.26 1.18 -23.61
C TRP A 178 -13.04 0.53 -22.46
N THR A 179 -12.32 0.00 -21.48
CA THR A 179 -12.89 -0.59 -20.27
C THR A 179 -11.87 -0.58 -19.13
N PHE A 180 -12.32 -0.85 -17.93
CA PHE A 180 -11.51 -1.09 -16.74
C PHE A 180 -12.26 -2.02 -15.79
N LYS A 181 -11.59 -2.61 -14.81
CA LYS A 181 -12.23 -3.45 -13.81
C LYS A 181 -13.10 -2.64 -12.88
N ILE A 182 -14.39 -2.96 -12.82
CA ILE A 182 -15.40 -2.23 -12.03
C ILE A 182 -15.81 -3.07 -10.83
N PRO A 183 -15.52 -2.61 -9.59
CA PRO A 183 -15.97 -3.29 -8.38
C PRO A 183 -17.50 -3.30 -8.26
N TRP A 184 -18.03 -4.19 -7.44
CA TRP A 184 -19.45 -4.25 -7.14
C TRP A 184 -19.98 -2.93 -6.54
N GLY A 185 -21.24 -2.63 -6.83
CA GLY A 185 -21.99 -1.52 -6.25
C GLY A 185 -21.87 -0.19 -6.99
N TYR A 186 -21.13 -0.12 -8.10
CA TYR A 186 -21.13 1.07 -8.96
C TYR A 186 -22.33 1.08 -9.88
N THR A 187 -22.97 2.23 -10.03
CA THR A 187 -24.08 2.50 -10.96
C THR A 187 -23.73 3.65 -11.89
N ILE A 188 -24.25 3.61 -13.10
CA ILE A 188 -24.08 4.72 -14.07
C ILE A 188 -24.91 5.91 -13.57
N ILE A 189 -24.26 7.07 -13.42
CA ILE A 189 -24.90 8.33 -13.02
C ILE A 189 -25.17 9.18 -14.27
N LYS A 190 -24.18 9.28 -15.17
CA LYS A 190 -24.30 10.01 -16.44
C LYS A 190 -23.52 9.30 -17.54
N GLU A 191 -24.15 9.23 -18.72
CA GLU A 191 -23.55 8.72 -19.96
C GLU A 191 -23.87 9.74 -21.06
N ASP A 192 -22.85 10.40 -21.60
CA ASP A 192 -23.01 11.47 -22.60
C ASP A 192 -22.05 11.24 -23.76
N ASN A 193 -22.62 10.66 -24.85
CA ASN A 193 -21.83 10.29 -26.02
C ASN A 193 -21.36 11.50 -26.84
N LYS A 194 -22.09 12.63 -26.81
CA LYS A 194 -21.71 13.85 -27.53
C LYS A 194 -20.52 14.52 -26.88
N GLU A 195 -20.55 14.56 -25.54
CA GLU A 195 -19.48 15.12 -24.74
C GLU A 195 -18.34 14.13 -24.47
N GLN A 196 -18.47 12.87 -24.94
CA GLN A 196 -17.49 11.82 -24.64
C GLN A 196 -17.20 11.73 -23.15
N PHE A 197 -18.26 11.68 -22.34
CA PHE A 197 -18.19 11.72 -20.89
C PHE A 197 -19.02 10.60 -20.27
N PHE A 198 -18.42 9.88 -19.33
CA PHE A 198 -19.04 8.81 -18.57
C PHE A 198 -18.78 9.03 -17.08
N TRP A 199 -19.82 8.89 -16.26
CA TRP A 199 -19.75 9.05 -14.83
C TRP A 199 -20.50 7.93 -14.12
N MET A 200 -19.83 7.26 -13.19
CA MET A 200 -20.41 6.24 -12.33
C MET A 200 -20.06 6.51 -10.86
N GLY A 201 -20.81 5.92 -9.96
CA GLY A 201 -20.57 6.02 -8.55
C GLY A 201 -21.21 4.93 -7.73
N ARG A 202 -20.83 4.82 -6.49
CA ARG A 202 -21.49 4.03 -5.46
C ARG A 202 -21.68 4.85 -4.19
N ASP A 203 -22.71 4.52 -3.42
CA ASP A 203 -23.13 5.35 -2.27
C ASP A 203 -22.39 5.01 -0.97
N ILE A 204 -21.97 3.76 -0.78
CA ILE A 204 -21.35 3.34 0.50
C ILE A 204 -20.06 2.55 0.25
N PRO A 205 -18.89 3.14 0.61
CA PRO A 205 -18.64 4.57 0.83
C PRO A 205 -18.81 5.35 -0.49
N TYR A 206 -19.11 6.64 -0.40
CA TYR A 206 -19.20 7.47 -1.61
C TYR A 206 -17.91 7.41 -2.41
N ARG A 207 -18.01 6.91 -3.63
CA ARG A 207 -16.91 6.82 -4.59
C ARG A 207 -17.44 7.14 -5.97
N TRP A 208 -16.89 8.15 -6.60
CA TRP A 208 -17.22 8.53 -7.95
C TRP A 208 -16.04 8.33 -8.88
N LEU A 209 -16.34 7.84 -10.07
CA LEU A 209 -15.38 7.70 -11.15
C LEU A 209 -15.96 8.33 -12.40
N ALA A 210 -15.25 9.29 -12.97
CA ALA A 210 -15.60 9.90 -14.24
C ALA A 210 -14.49 9.66 -15.26
N VAL A 211 -14.89 9.39 -16.50
CA VAL A 211 -14.01 9.23 -17.65
C VAL A 211 -14.41 10.23 -18.70
N LYS A 212 -13.48 11.03 -19.16
CA LYS A 212 -13.58 11.90 -20.32
C LYS A 212 -12.54 11.46 -21.32
N TRP A 213 -12.91 11.29 -22.58
CA TRP A 213 -11.96 10.93 -23.63
C TRP A 213 -12.09 11.88 -24.81
N GLU A 214 -10.99 12.14 -25.47
CA GLU A 214 -10.89 12.99 -26.67
C GLU A 214 -9.73 12.48 -27.53
N GLU A 215 -9.92 12.52 -28.86
CA GLU A 215 -8.85 12.19 -29.78
C GLU A 215 -7.76 13.27 -29.75
N GLY A 216 -6.51 12.85 -29.80
CA GLY A 216 -5.36 13.78 -29.86
C GLY A 216 -5.06 14.51 -28.56
N LEU A 217 -5.71 14.17 -27.43
CA LEU A 217 -5.42 14.76 -26.13
C LEU A 217 -4.00 14.43 -25.68
N ALA A 218 -3.20 15.45 -25.47
CA ALA A 218 -1.84 15.33 -24.96
C ALA A 218 -1.55 16.38 -23.90
N PHE A 219 -0.88 15.99 -22.82
CA PHE A 219 -0.48 16.88 -21.75
C PHE A 219 1.05 16.95 -21.68
N SER A 220 1.59 18.15 -21.59
CA SER A 220 3.03 18.38 -21.46
C SER A 220 3.52 18.30 -20.02
N ASP A 221 2.65 18.60 -19.06
CA ASP A 221 2.99 18.73 -17.65
C ASP A 221 1.77 18.52 -16.73
N SER A 222 2.03 18.39 -15.42
CA SER A 222 1.01 18.20 -14.40
C SER A 222 0.05 19.39 -14.25
N THR A 223 0.49 20.60 -14.60
CA THR A 223 -0.33 21.81 -14.53
C THR A 223 -1.41 21.80 -15.61
N SER A 224 -1.07 21.40 -16.82
CA SER A 224 -2.03 21.25 -17.92
C SER A 224 -3.07 20.19 -17.63
N VAL A 225 -2.68 19.05 -17.06
CA VAL A 225 -3.61 18.01 -16.58
C VAL A 225 -4.53 18.57 -15.50
N SER A 226 -3.99 19.26 -14.49
CA SER A 226 -4.79 19.82 -13.39
C SER A 226 -5.82 20.82 -13.89
N LYS A 227 -5.45 21.71 -14.83
CA LYS A 227 -6.38 22.66 -15.46
C LYS A 227 -7.49 21.94 -16.21
N TYR A 228 -7.15 20.92 -16.98
CA TYR A 228 -8.11 20.13 -17.75
C TYR A 228 -9.10 19.39 -16.83
N VAL A 229 -8.61 18.72 -15.79
CA VAL A 229 -9.46 18.02 -14.82
C VAL A 229 -10.38 19.00 -14.08
N LYS A 230 -9.86 20.16 -13.68
CA LYS A 230 -10.66 21.21 -13.03
C LYS A 230 -11.78 21.73 -13.94
N LYS A 231 -11.50 21.92 -15.23
CA LYS A 231 -12.50 22.31 -16.23
C LYS A 231 -13.58 21.24 -16.37
N ILE A 232 -13.21 19.97 -16.59
CA ILE A 232 -14.19 18.86 -16.68
C ILE A 232 -15.05 18.80 -15.44
N SER A 233 -14.46 18.95 -14.27
CA SER A 233 -15.18 18.89 -13.01
C SER A 233 -16.18 20.02 -12.88
N SER A 234 -15.80 21.26 -13.18
CA SER A 234 -16.71 22.43 -13.13
C SER A 234 -17.85 22.35 -14.15
N ASP A 235 -17.60 21.80 -15.33
CA ASP A 235 -18.61 21.66 -16.38
C ASP A 235 -19.63 20.57 -16.07
N ASN A 236 -19.21 19.46 -15.46
CA ASN A 236 -20.07 18.29 -15.26
C ASN A 236 -20.63 18.13 -13.85
N PHE A 237 -19.97 18.69 -12.83
CA PHE A 237 -20.34 18.53 -11.41
C PHE A 237 -20.67 19.87 -10.77
N LYS A 238 -21.57 20.63 -11.34
CA LYS A 238 -21.89 22.03 -10.96
C LYS A 238 -22.32 22.24 -9.51
N THR A 239 -22.82 21.19 -8.85
CA THR A 239 -23.30 21.23 -7.47
C THR A 239 -22.26 20.80 -6.43
N VAL A 240 -21.08 20.36 -6.86
CA VAL A 240 -20.02 19.86 -5.97
C VAL A 240 -19.00 20.96 -5.74
N GLN A 241 -18.69 21.23 -4.49
CA GLN A 241 -17.58 22.12 -4.12
C GLN A 241 -16.26 21.35 -4.16
N TYR A 242 -15.26 21.94 -4.83
CA TYR A 242 -13.92 21.38 -4.95
C TYR A 242 -12.93 22.23 -4.19
N SER A 243 -12.04 21.59 -3.44
CA SER A 243 -10.88 22.27 -2.91
C SER A 243 -9.73 22.22 -3.92
N ASP A 244 -8.95 23.29 -4.03
CA ASP A 244 -7.88 23.40 -5.03
C ASP A 244 -6.82 22.29 -4.92
N TYR A 245 -6.60 21.74 -3.73
CA TYR A 245 -5.63 20.64 -3.57
C TYR A 245 -6.06 19.33 -4.22
N MET A 246 -7.38 19.10 -4.44
CA MET A 246 -7.88 17.88 -5.13
C MET A 246 -7.41 17.80 -6.59
N PHE A 247 -6.95 18.92 -7.16
CA PHE A 247 -6.43 18.99 -8.52
C PHE A 247 -4.90 19.08 -8.57
N LYS A 248 -4.23 18.91 -7.44
CA LYS A 248 -2.77 18.85 -7.40
C LYS A 248 -2.33 17.45 -7.76
N ILE A 249 -1.56 17.35 -8.84
CA ILE A 249 -0.87 16.14 -9.23
C ILE A 249 0.57 16.26 -8.77
N GLU A 250 1.01 15.31 -7.96
CA GLU A 250 2.40 15.29 -7.52
C GLU A 250 3.32 15.06 -8.72
N PRO A 251 4.38 15.89 -8.92
CA PRO A 251 5.24 15.82 -10.10
C PRO A 251 5.86 14.43 -10.34
N HIS A 252 6.18 13.68 -9.28
CA HIS A 252 6.75 12.36 -9.39
C HIS A 252 5.73 11.29 -9.88
N ARG A 253 4.43 11.55 -9.71
CA ARG A 253 3.34 10.69 -10.21
C ARG A 253 2.90 11.05 -11.62
N PHE A 254 3.33 12.20 -12.14
CA PHE A 254 2.95 12.63 -13.51
C PHE A 254 3.40 11.64 -14.58
N LYS A 255 4.49 10.93 -14.38
CA LYS A 255 4.97 9.89 -15.31
C LYS A 255 4.00 8.72 -15.44
N ASP A 256 3.19 8.47 -14.42
CA ASP A 256 2.18 7.41 -14.40
C ASP A 256 0.85 7.88 -15.03
N TRP A 257 0.74 9.18 -15.32
CA TRP A 257 -0.39 9.80 -16.02
C TRP A 257 -0.07 9.88 -17.52
N GLY A 258 0.09 8.75 -18.14
CA GLY A 258 0.27 8.69 -19.58
C GLY A 258 -1.07 8.88 -20.30
N ALA A 259 -1.08 9.58 -21.44
CA ALA A 259 -2.12 9.39 -22.44
C ALA A 259 -1.98 7.94 -22.93
N TRP A 260 -2.89 7.07 -22.53
CA TRP A 260 -2.96 5.73 -23.07
C TRP A 260 -3.41 5.86 -24.53
N LYS A 261 -2.50 5.66 -25.46
CA LYS A 261 -2.90 5.43 -26.85
C LYS A 261 -3.52 4.04 -26.89
N ILE A 262 -4.81 4.00 -27.16
CA ILE A 262 -5.52 2.78 -27.53
C ILE A 262 -5.21 2.48 -28.98
#